data_03fc8ed52958fda01dcee6986a44298d
#
_entry.id   03fc8ed52958fda01dcee6986a44298d
#
_cell.length_a   1.000
_cell.length_b   1.000
_cell.length_c   1.000
_cell.angle_alpha   90.00
_cell.angle_beta   90.00
_cell.angle_gamma   90.00
#
_symmetry.space_group_name_H-M   'P 1'
#
loop_
_entity.id
_entity.type
_entity.pdbx_description
1 polymer ?
#
loop_
_entity_poly.entity_id
_entity_poly.type
_entity_poly.pdbx_seq_one_letter_code
_entity_poly.pdbx_strand_id
1 'polypeptide(L)'
;KIPSNVSTITMEAPAGDVDINDIKLDEFNCHNKSGDVSISRVEMKRADFTMLAGDLDVSDSNFDEISMKLSAGDVDLTNTTGNLYANIAAGDIDIQKHAANVIQLSAAAGDIDMEVSSPIIEVKTTAGDIDLDIHGEIQNIKVTSTAGDIDMATDSKDYQASLSTNFGDVDFDDDLPYQKLHGKKYIVGNGKGEILIKTNAGDISFQ
;
A
#
# COMPACT_ATOMS: atom_id res chain seq x y z
N LYS A 1 18.70 -0.46 26.14
CA LYS A 1 19.66 -0.38 25.02
C LYS A 1 19.91 -1.80 24.52
N ILE A 2 19.60 -2.07 23.27
CA ILE A 2 19.78 -3.40 22.65
C ILE A 2 21.28 -3.58 22.31
N PRO A 3 21.87 -4.75 22.64
CA PRO A 3 23.25 -5.04 22.28
C PRO A 3 23.44 -5.12 20.75
N SER A 4 24.60 -4.72 20.24
CA SER A 4 24.89 -4.68 18.80
C SER A 4 24.99 -6.05 18.11
N ASN A 5 24.96 -7.13 18.85
CA ASN A 5 25.01 -8.50 18.33
C ASN A 5 23.63 -9.21 18.29
N VAL A 6 22.55 -8.47 18.55
CA VAL A 6 21.19 -8.99 18.40
C VAL A 6 20.79 -8.84 16.94
N SER A 7 20.40 -9.95 16.31
CA SER A 7 19.94 -9.98 14.91
C SER A 7 18.41 -10.10 14.81
N THR A 8 17.78 -10.74 15.80
CA THR A 8 16.34 -10.99 15.81
C THR A 8 15.73 -10.56 17.13
N ILE A 9 14.60 -9.88 17.05
CA ILE A 9 13.77 -9.54 18.22
C ILE A 9 12.37 -10.05 17.97
N THR A 10 11.84 -10.80 18.93
CA THR A 10 10.42 -11.13 18.98
C THR A 10 9.81 -10.48 20.21
N MET A 11 8.75 -9.72 20.02
CA MET A 11 8.06 -8.99 21.05
C MET A 11 6.60 -9.46 21.13
N GLU A 12 6.16 -9.77 22.34
CA GLU A 12 4.76 -10.02 22.64
C GLU A 12 4.28 -8.96 23.63
N ALA A 13 3.42 -8.06 23.20
CA ALA A 13 2.84 -7.01 24.01
C ALA A 13 1.32 -7.23 24.16
N PRO A 14 0.85 -7.80 25.29
CA PRO A 14 -0.59 -7.97 25.47
C PRO A 14 -1.33 -6.65 25.67
N ALA A 15 -0.65 -5.60 26.13
CA ALA A 15 -1.13 -4.23 26.20
C ALA A 15 0.04 -3.27 26.38
N GLY A 16 -0.09 -2.07 25.80
CA GLY A 16 0.91 -0.99 25.91
C GLY A 16 1.59 -0.70 24.57
N ASP A 17 2.17 0.47 24.52
CA ASP A 17 2.79 0.98 23.31
C ASP A 17 4.21 0.42 23.12
N VAL A 18 4.63 0.33 21.89
CA VAL A 18 5.95 -0.18 21.48
C VAL A 18 6.65 0.87 20.64
N ASP A 19 7.76 1.39 21.18
CA ASP A 19 8.62 2.35 20.48
C ASP A 19 9.96 1.70 20.11
N ILE A 20 10.29 1.68 18.82
CA ILE A 20 11.58 1.20 18.34
C ILE A 20 12.19 2.24 17.40
N ASN A 21 13.39 2.66 17.75
CA ASN A 21 14.09 3.64 16.95
C ASN A 21 15.61 3.42 16.92
N ASP A 22 16.26 3.92 15.86
CA ASP A 22 17.71 3.95 15.71
C ASP A 22 18.37 2.56 15.88
N ILE A 23 17.81 1.53 15.23
CA ILE A 23 18.32 0.16 15.34
C ILE A 23 18.48 -0.51 13.98
N LYS A 24 19.46 -1.44 13.92
CA LYS A 24 19.63 -2.35 12.79
C LYS A 24 19.45 -3.79 13.26
N LEU A 25 18.56 -4.53 12.58
CA LEU A 25 18.24 -5.93 12.86
C LEU A 25 18.15 -6.73 11.55
N ASP A 26 18.25 -8.05 11.64
CA ASP A 26 17.86 -8.91 10.52
C ASP A 26 16.34 -9.10 10.54
N GLU A 27 15.74 -9.33 11.71
CA GLU A 27 14.34 -9.69 11.83
C GLU A 27 13.70 -9.08 13.08
N PHE A 28 12.49 -8.56 12.91
CA PHE A 28 11.64 -8.06 13.99
C PHE A 28 10.23 -8.65 13.89
N ASN A 29 9.78 -9.32 14.92
CA ASN A 29 8.44 -9.88 15.02
C ASN A 29 7.70 -9.22 16.18
N CYS A 30 6.60 -8.52 15.91
CA CYS A 30 5.78 -7.84 16.88
C CYS A 30 4.36 -8.43 16.93
N HIS A 31 3.96 -8.93 18.08
CA HIS A 31 2.60 -9.35 18.36
C HIS A 31 2.01 -8.46 19.45
N ASN A 32 1.24 -7.43 19.03
CA ASN A 32 0.59 -6.49 19.94
C ASN A 32 -0.92 -6.73 19.96
N LYS A 33 -1.52 -6.87 21.16
CA LYS A 33 -2.99 -7.01 21.27
C LYS A 33 -3.70 -5.67 21.46
N SER A 34 -3.06 -4.71 22.10
CA SER A 34 -3.63 -3.38 22.33
C SER A 34 -2.54 -2.37 22.66
N GLY A 35 -2.57 -1.25 21.98
CA GLY A 35 -1.60 -0.17 22.06
C GLY A 35 -0.90 0.05 20.72
N ASP A 36 -0.26 1.17 20.57
CA ASP A 36 0.32 1.62 19.33
C ASP A 36 1.75 1.11 19.15
N VAL A 37 2.16 0.98 17.90
CA VAL A 37 3.52 0.55 17.55
C VAL A 37 4.15 1.63 16.68
N SER A 38 5.22 2.25 17.18
CA SER A 38 5.98 3.27 16.48
C SER A 38 7.39 2.77 16.14
N ILE A 39 7.74 2.80 14.88
CA ILE A 39 9.04 2.37 14.36
C ILE A 39 9.67 3.53 13.58
N SER A 40 10.89 3.91 13.93
CA SER A 40 11.55 4.98 13.19
C SER A 40 13.06 4.79 13.06
N ARG A 41 13.59 5.19 11.91
CA ARG A 41 15.04 5.16 11.61
C ARG A 41 15.65 3.79 11.86
N VAL A 42 15.02 2.76 11.31
CA VAL A 42 15.50 1.38 11.41
C VAL A 42 15.95 0.83 10.06
N GLU A 43 16.83 -0.15 10.11
CA GLU A 43 17.22 -0.96 8.96
C GLU A 43 17.02 -2.43 9.31
N MET A 44 16.09 -3.11 8.62
CA MET A 44 15.72 -4.51 8.89
C MET A 44 15.56 -5.27 7.58
N LYS A 45 15.91 -6.55 7.56
CA LYS A 45 15.58 -7.38 6.41
C LYS A 45 14.09 -7.73 6.41
N ARG A 46 13.57 -8.12 7.58
CA ARG A 46 12.16 -8.50 7.74
C ARG A 46 11.56 -7.88 8.97
N ALA A 47 10.34 -7.34 8.81
CA ALA A 47 9.51 -6.90 9.91
C ALA A 47 8.11 -7.52 9.77
N ASP A 48 7.65 -8.25 10.79
CA ASP A 48 6.33 -8.87 10.85
C ASP A 48 5.53 -8.26 12.01
N PHE A 49 4.39 -7.64 11.69
CA PHE A 49 3.47 -7.04 12.65
C PHE A 49 2.15 -7.80 12.68
N THR A 50 1.73 -8.24 13.85
CA THR A 50 0.40 -8.78 14.09
C THR A 50 -0.24 -8.02 15.23
N MET A 51 -1.28 -7.23 14.93
CA MET A 51 -1.94 -6.35 15.87
C MET A 51 -3.45 -6.61 15.90
N LEU A 52 -4.05 -6.61 17.09
CA LEU A 52 -5.50 -6.73 17.24
C LEU A 52 -6.18 -5.36 17.31
N ALA A 53 -5.57 -4.40 18.02
CA ALA A 53 -6.05 -3.03 18.12
C ALA A 53 -4.90 -2.07 18.42
N GLY A 54 -4.94 -0.89 17.83
CA GLY A 54 -3.91 0.15 17.95
C GLY A 54 -3.29 0.46 16.59
N ASP A 55 -2.63 1.58 16.48
CA ASP A 55 -2.11 2.12 15.26
C ASP A 55 -0.65 1.68 15.02
N LEU A 56 -0.26 1.62 13.77
CA LEU A 56 1.10 1.28 13.35
C LEU A 56 1.71 2.42 12.57
N ASP A 57 2.67 3.11 13.18
CA ASP A 57 3.46 4.17 12.58
C ASP A 57 4.86 3.68 12.20
N VAL A 58 5.24 3.77 10.94
CA VAL A 58 6.60 3.44 10.49
C VAL A 58 7.17 4.59 9.68
N SER A 59 8.29 5.15 10.11
CA SER A 59 8.90 6.29 9.43
C SER A 59 10.40 6.15 9.22
N ASP A 60 10.91 6.79 8.14
CA ASP A 60 12.34 6.91 7.84
C ASP A 60 13.11 5.58 7.94
N SER A 61 12.52 4.51 7.43
CA SER A 61 12.99 3.15 7.72
C SER A 61 13.15 2.31 6.45
N ASN A 62 14.12 1.40 6.47
CA ASN A 62 14.42 0.55 5.32
C ASN A 62 14.26 -0.93 5.69
N PHE A 63 13.56 -1.65 4.81
CA PHE A 63 13.31 -3.08 4.94
C PHE A 63 13.60 -3.78 3.60
N ASP A 64 13.86 -5.10 3.64
CA ASP A 64 13.72 -5.93 2.45
C ASP A 64 12.25 -6.36 2.30
N GLU A 65 11.59 -6.65 3.43
CA GLU A 65 10.18 -7.08 3.47
C GLU A 65 9.47 -6.60 4.74
N ILE A 66 8.26 -6.08 4.58
CA ILE A 66 7.35 -5.71 5.66
C ILE A 66 6.07 -6.53 5.51
N SER A 67 5.66 -7.21 6.56
CA SER A 67 4.40 -7.96 6.64
C SER A 67 3.54 -7.42 7.77
N MET A 68 2.27 -7.13 7.47
CA MET A 68 1.35 -6.52 8.44
C MET A 68 0.02 -7.26 8.45
N LYS A 69 -0.47 -7.55 9.65
CA LYS A 69 -1.81 -8.08 9.88
C LYS A 69 -2.45 -7.33 11.03
N LEU A 70 -3.40 -6.45 10.73
CA LEU A 70 -4.12 -5.65 11.72
C LEU A 70 -5.61 -6.00 11.69
N SER A 71 -6.21 -6.10 12.86
CA SER A 71 -7.66 -6.31 12.97
C SER A 71 -8.41 -4.99 13.12
N ALA A 72 -7.84 -4.01 13.82
CA ALA A 72 -8.38 -2.65 13.94
C ALA A 72 -7.26 -1.67 14.27
N GLY A 73 -7.25 -0.53 13.64
CA GLY A 73 -6.25 0.55 13.81
C GLY A 73 -5.72 1.01 12.47
N ASP A 74 -5.17 2.18 12.45
CA ASP A 74 -4.66 2.84 11.26
C ASP A 74 -3.19 2.45 10.99
N VAL A 75 -2.77 2.60 9.75
CA VAL A 75 -1.39 2.32 9.32
C VAL A 75 -0.82 3.50 8.61
N ASP A 76 0.25 4.06 9.15
CA ASP A 76 1.02 5.14 8.58
C ASP A 76 2.43 4.67 8.19
N LEU A 77 2.76 4.69 6.91
CA LEU A 77 4.11 4.46 6.40
C LEU A 77 4.64 5.72 5.73
N THR A 78 5.67 6.34 6.28
CA THR A 78 6.27 7.54 5.71
C THR A 78 7.76 7.34 5.44
N ASN A 79 8.19 7.64 4.20
CA ASN A 79 9.59 7.57 3.80
C ASN A 79 10.23 6.20 4.12
N THR A 80 9.64 5.15 3.57
CA THR A 80 10.04 3.77 3.84
C THR A 80 10.39 3.01 2.55
N THR A 81 11.11 1.91 2.69
CA THR A 81 11.42 1.01 1.57
C THR A 81 11.19 -0.45 1.93
N GLY A 82 10.93 -1.28 0.92
CA GLY A 82 10.82 -2.73 1.06
C GLY A 82 9.54 -3.31 0.48
N ASN A 83 9.53 -4.59 0.14
CA ASN A 83 8.30 -5.24 -0.31
C ASN A 83 7.25 -5.23 0.80
N LEU A 84 6.02 -4.83 0.46
CA LEU A 84 4.94 -4.65 1.43
C LEU A 84 3.84 -5.68 1.22
N TYR A 85 3.50 -6.38 2.30
CA TYR A 85 2.38 -7.31 2.36
C TYR A 85 1.49 -6.94 3.55
N ALA A 86 0.29 -6.40 3.27
CA ALA A 86 -0.61 -5.90 4.30
C ALA A 86 -2.00 -6.54 4.21
N ASN A 87 -2.54 -6.93 5.36
CA ASN A 87 -3.92 -7.42 5.50
C ASN A 87 -4.56 -6.75 6.71
N ILE A 88 -5.48 -5.81 6.44
CA ILE A 88 -6.07 -4.93 7.44
C ILE A 88 -7.58 -5.12 7.42
N ALA A 89 -8.18 -5.43 8.57
CA ALA A 89 -9.62 -5.66 8.61
C ALA A 89 -10.41 -4.36 8.76
N ALA A 90 -9.93 -3.40 9.56
CA ALA A 90 -10.57 -2.08 9.71
C ALA A 90 -9.56 -1.03 10.14
N GLY A 91 -9.58 0.13 9.52
CA GLY A 91 -8.70 1.27 9.73
C GLY A 91 -8.24 1.86 8.41
N ASP A 92 -7.80 3.08 8.44
CA ASP A 92 -7.30 3.80 7.28
C ASP A 92 -5.81 3.49 7.05
N ILE A 93 -5.39 3.62 5.82
CA ILE A 93 -4.02 3.28 5.40
C ILE A 93 -3.45 4.47 4.66
N ASP A 94 -2.44 5.11 5.23
CA ASP A 94 -1.70 6.21 4.63
C ASP A 94 -0.25 5.77 4.37
N ILE A 95 0.15 5.76 3.10
CA ILE A 95 1.49 5.36 2.68
C ILE A 95 2.10 6.47 1.84
N GLN A 96 3.06 7.18 2.41
CA GLN A 96 3.72 8.29 1.75
C GLN A 96 5.19 7.99 1.46
N LYS A 97 5.61 8.19 0.19
CA LYS A 97 7.01 8.01 -0.25
C LYS A 97 7.57 6.63 0.08
N HIS A 98 6.78 5.61 -0.23
CA HIS A 98 7.23 4.22 -0.10
C HIS A 98 7.76 3.67 -1.42
N ALA A 99 8.94 3.05 -1.37
CA ALA A 99 9.54 2.42 -2.55
C ALA A 99 9.68 0.90 -2.38
N ALA A 100 9.15 0.15 -3.34
CA ALA A 100 9.14 -1.31 -3.30
C ALA A 100 9.30 -1.93 -4.69
N ASN A 101 9.58 -3.24 -4.76
CA ASN A 101 9.40 -4.00 -6.00
C ASN A 101 7.98 -4.57 -6.09
N VAL A 102 7.38 -4.90 -4.95
CA VAL A 102 6.03 -5.48 -4.86
C VAL A 102 5.28 -4.88 -3.68
N ILE A 103 4.04 -4.46 -3.92
CA ILE A 103 3.07 -4.07 -2.89
C ILE A 103 1.83 -4.95 -3.05
N GLN A 104 1.44 -5.65 -1.99
CA GLN A 104 0.18 -6.38 -1.91
C GLN A 104 -0.58 -5.97 -0.66
N LEU A 105 -1.72 -5.32 -0.85
CA LEU A 105 -2.54 -4.78 0.21
C LEU A 105 -3.97 -5.29 0.09
N SER A 106 -4.53 -5.76 1.19
CA SER A 106 -5.93 -6.16 1.31
C SER A 106 -6.55 -5.48 2.52
N ALA A 107 -7.58 -4.66 2.31
CA ALA A 107 -8.35 -4.02 3.36
C ALA A 107 -9.81 -4.48 3.29
N ALA A 108 -10.47 -4.66 4.44
CA ALA A 108 -11.90 -4.93 4.41
C ALA A 108 -12.74 -3.66 4.56
N ALA A 109 -12.29 -2.69 5.38
CA ALA A 109 -12.94 -1.39 5.56
C ALA A 109 -11.92 -0.34 5.96
N GLY A 110 -12.08 0.88 5.46
CA GLY A 110 -11.19 2.04 5.62
C GLY A 110 -10.69 2.56 4.30
N ASP A 111 -10.27 3.78 4.26
CA ASP A 111 -9.76 4.44 3.08
C ASP A 111 -8.26 4.13 2.90
N ILE A 112 -7.79 4.16 1.67
CA ILE A 112 -6.41 3.86 1.31
C ILE A 112 -5.85 5.03 0.51
N ASP A 113 -4.84 5.71 1.06
CA ASP A 113 -4.09 6.77 0.40
C ASP A 113 -2.62 6.32 0.23
N MET A 114 -2.12 6.32 -1.01
CA MET A 114 -0.78 5.80 -1.30
C MET A 114 -0.04 6.67 -2.31
N GLU A 115 1.10 7.23 -1.90
CA GLU A 115 2.13 7.81 -2.77
C GLU A 115 3.33 6.85 -2.82
N VAL A 116 3.49 6.11 -3.92
CA VAL A 116 4.45 5.00 -3.97
C VAL A 116 5.24 4.91 -5.27
N SER A 117 6.42 4.28 -5.18
CA SER A 117 7.20 3.87 -6.34
C SER A 117 7.34 2.35 -6.35
N SER A 118 6.50 1.68 -7.15
CA SER A 118 6.53 0.22 -7.27
C SER A 118 6.03 -0.23 -8.65
N PRO A 119 6.76 -1.12 -9.33
CA PRO A 119 6.33 -1.64 -10.62
C PRO A 119 5.18 -2.65 -10.52
N ILE A 120 4.96 -3.27 -9.36
CA ILE A 120 3.94 -4.31 -9.15
C ILE A 120 3.14 -3.97 -7.90
N ILE A 121 1.84 -3.66 -8.10
CA ILE A 121 0.92 -3.31 -7.01
C ILE A 121 -0.37 -4.12 -7.16
N GLU A 122 -0.78 -4.78 -6.10
CA GLU A 122 -2.12 -5.37 -5.99
C GLU A 122 -2.82 -4.81 -4.75
N VAL A 123 -3.89 -4.04 -4.95
CA VAL A 123 -4.73 -3.48 -3.88
C VAL A 123 -6.13 -4.09 -3.99
N LYS A 124 -6.65 -4.55 -2.86
CA LYS A 124 -8.02 -5.06 -2.74
C LYS A 124 -8.70 -4.43 -1.54
N THR A 125 -9.88 -3.84 -1.75
CA THR A 125 -10.73 -3.41 -0.65
C THR A 125 -12.17 -3.92 -0.82
N THR A 126 -12.88 -4.01 0.29
CA THR A 126 -14.31 -4.30 0.25
C THR A 126 -15.13 -3.02 0.38
N ALA A 127 -14.73 -2.08 1.22
CA ALA A 127 -15.39 -0.79 1.40
C ALA A 127 -14.36 0.29 1.80
N GLY A 128 -14.50 1.47 1.25
CA GLY A 128 -13.60 2.61 1.41
C GLY A 128 -13.06 3.09 0.07
N ASP A 129 -12.67 4.32 0.02
CA ASP A 129 -12.11 4.95 -1.16
C ASP A 129 -10.62 4.63 -1.30
N ILE A 130 -10.12 4.67 -2.51
CA ILE A 130 -8.72 4.39 -2.81
C ILE A 130 -8.15 5.55 -3.62
N ASP A 131 -7.12 6.19 -3.09
CA ASP A 131 -6.32 7.21 -3.77
C ASP A 131 -4.90 6.69 -3.98
N LEU A 132 -4.45 6.64 -5.24
CA LEU A 132 -3.15 6.08 -5.61
C LEU A 132 -2.36 7.05 -6.49
N ASP A 133 -1.22 7.50 -6.01
CA ASP A 133 -0.22 8.21 -6.81
C ASP A 133 1.01 7.31 -7.02
N ILE A 134 1.20 6.85 -8.26
CA ILE A 134 2.22 5.85 -8.59
C ILE A 134 3.30 6.47 -9.46
N HIS A 135 4.54 6.43 -8.97
CA HIS A 135 5.70 6.97 -9.64
C HIS A 135 6.57 5.90 -10.30
N GLY A 136 7.06 6.21 -11.50
CA GLY A 136 8.04 5.40 -12.21
C GLY A 136 7.46 4.37 -13.18
N GLU A 137 8.22 3.31 -13.45
CA GLU A 137 7.81 2.29 -14.43
C GLU A 137 6.72 1.37 -13.87
N ILE A 138 5.68 1.15 -14.66
CA ILE A 138 4.61 0.21 -14.36
C ILE A 138 4.86 -1.12 -15.08
N GLN A 139 4.74 -2.22 -14.36
CA GLN A 139 4.68 -3.58 -14.92
C GLN A 139 3.28 -4.17 -14.77
N ASN A 140 2.74 -4.20 -13.55
CA ASN A 140 1.42 -4.77 -13.29
C ASN A 140 0.77 -4.10 -12.08
N ILE A 141 -0.23 -3.28 -12.34
CA ILE A 141 -1.02 -2.63 -11.30
C ILE A 141 -2.43 -3.21 -11.33
N LYS A 142 -2.91 -3.71 -10.22
CA LYS A 142 -4.24 -4.25 -10.09
C LYS A 142 -4.93 -3.69 -8.85
N VAL A 143 -5.99 -2.94 -9.07
CA VAL A 143 -6.82 -2.35 -8.02
C VAL A 143 -8.24 -2.91 -8.13
N THR A 144 -8.76 -3.43 -7.04
CA THR A 144 -10.13 -3.94 -6.99
C THR A 144 -10.83 -3.48 -5.74
N SER A 145 -12.01 -2.83 -5.90
CA SER A 145 -12.92 -2.48 -4.81
C SER A 145 -14.28 -3.14 -5.00
N THR A 146 -15.00 -3.38 -3.91
CA THR A 146 -16.41 -3.74 -3.99
C THR A 146 -17.30 -2.51 -3.86
N ALA A 147 -16.96 -1.56 -3.00
CA ALA A 147 -17.67 -0.30 -2.84
C ALA A 147 -16.70 0.80 -2.42
N GLY A 148 -16.75 1.92 -3.11
CA GLY A 148 -15.89 3.08 -2.94
C GLY A 148 -15.34 3.55 -4.28
N ASP A 149 -14.95 4.80 -4.31
CA ASP A 149 -14.36 5.44 -5.47
C ASP A 149 -12.86 5.08 -5.57
N ILE A 150 -12.33 5.13 -6.77
CA ILE A 150 -10.92 4.85 -7.03
C ILE A 150 -10.35 5.99 -7.86
N ASP A 151 -9.47 6.76 -7.24
CA ASP A 151 -8.69 7.78 -7.89
C ASP A 151 -7.26 7.29 -8.09
N MET A 152 -6.74 7.37 -9.30
CA MET A 152 -5.38 6.95 -9.62
C MET A 152 -4.68 7.96 -10.49
N ALA A 153 -3.49 8.38 -10.06
CA ALA A 153 -2.57 9.18 -10.84
C ALA A 153 -1.25 8.45 -11.09
N THR A 154 -0.58 8.76 -12.22
CA THR A 154 0.76 8.23 -12.49
C THR A 154 1.57 9.10 -13.42
N ASP A 155 2.87 9.20 -13.17
CA ASP A 155 3.83 9.83 -14.07
C ASP A 155 4.40 8.89 -15.16
N SER A 156 4.03 7.60 -15.15
CA SER A 156 4.43 6.64 -16.17
C SER A 156 3.93 7.03 -17.56
N LYS A 157 4.74 6.74 -18.59
CA LYS A 157 4.44 7.10 -19.99
C LYS A 157 4.25 5.90 -20.91
N ASP A 158 4.19 4.68 -20.37
CA ASP A 158 4.11 3.46 -21.18
C ASP A 158 3.32 2.35 -20.49
N TYR A 159 2.00 2.37 -20.68
CA TYR A 159 1.08 1.37 -20.09
C TYR A 159 -0.19 1.20 -20.91
N GLN A 160 -0.92 0.11 -20.67
CA GLN A 160 -2.31 -0.05 -21.04
C GLN A 160 -3.19 -0.12 -19.78
N ALA A 161 -4.24 0.69 -19.75
CA ALA A 161 -5.19 0.71 -18.65
C ALA A 161 -6.55 0.08 -19.06
N SER A 162 -7.10 -0.74 -18.20
CA SER A 162 -8.43 -1.33 -18.33
C SER A 162 -9.26 -1.00 -17.10
N LEU A 163 -10.25 -0.11 -17.27
CA LEU A 163 -11.04 0.45 -16.19
C LEU A 163 -12.48 -0.09 -16.27
N SER A 164 -13.06 -0.51 -15.17
CA SER A 164 -14.45 -0.98 -15.16
C SER A 164 -15.14 -0.77 -13.84
N THR A 165 -16.36 -0.24 -13.88
CA THR A 165 -17.32 -0.21 -12.78
C THR A 165 -18.66 -0.78 -13.26
N ASN A 166 -19.43 -1.41 -12.37
CA ASN A 166 -20.80 -1.85 -12.67
C ASN A 166 -21.81 -0.74 -12.38
N PHE A 167 -21.61 0.02 -11.29
CA PHE A 167 -22.46 1.12 -10.87
C PHE A 167 -21.58 2.33 -10.55
N GLY A 168 -21.44 3.23 -11.52
CA GLY A 168 -20.61 4.43 -11.46
C GLY A 168 -20.06 4.83 -12.82
N ASP A 169 -19.34 5.91 -12.84
CA ASP A 169 -18.73 6.46 -14.03
C ASP A 169 -17.23 6.16 -14.09
N VAL A 170 -16.66 6.25 -15.28
CA VAL A 170 -15.21 6.14 -15.48
C VAL A 170 -14.76 7.38 -16.22
N ASP A 171 -13.91 8.15 -15.58
CA ASP A 171 -13.25 9.30 -16.13
C ASP A 171 -11.76 9.00 -16.35
N PHE A 172 -11.27 9.31 -17.53
CA PHE A 172 -9.87 9.19 -17.91
C PHE A 172 -9.42 10.54 -18.45
N ASP A 173 -8.35 11.10 -17.89
CA ASP A 173 -7.90 12.45 -18.21
C ASP A 173 -7.68 12.63 -19.72
N ASP A 174 -8.44 13.54 -20.31
CA ASP A 174 -8.38 13.85 -21.75
C ASP A 174 -7.09 14.57 -22.18
N ASP A 175 -6.31 15.10 -21.24
CA ASP A 175 -5.03 15.76 -21.50
C ASP A 175 -3.87 14.77 -21.70
N LEU A 176 -4.06 13.49 -21.35
CA LEU A 176 -3.07 12.45 -21.61
C LEU A 176 -3.04 12.03 -23.08
N PRO A 177 -1.86 11.83 -23.65
CA PRO A 177 -1.73 11.35 -25.04
C PRO A 177 -2.03 9.83 -25.12
N TYR A 178 -3.30 9.45 -25.17
CA TYR A 178 -3.71 8.05 -25.21
C TYR A 178 -4.42 7.65 -26.51
N GLN A 179 -4.45 6.34 -26.77
CA GLN A 179 -5.31 5.72 -27.76
C GLN A 179 -6.43 4.95 -27.05
N LYS A 180 -7.68 5.38 -27.27
CA LYS A 180 -8.85 4.65 -26.72
C LYS A 180 -9.16 3.46 -27.60
N LEU A 181 -9.17 2.29 -27.00
CA LEU A 181 -9.61 1.04 -27.63
C LEU A 181 -11.09 0.78 -27.39
N HIS A 182 -11.58 -0.38 -27.84
CA HIS A 182 -12.95 -0.79 -27.60
C HIS A 182 -13.23 -0.95 -26.10
N GLY A 183 -14.35 -0.37 -25.64
CA GLY A 183 -14.68 -0.30 -24.22
C GLY A 183 -13.91 0.79 -23.48
N LYS A 184 -13.65 0.59 -22.19
CA LYS A 184 -12.88 1.52 -21.34
C LYS A 184 -11.42 1.03 -21.23
N LYS A 185 -10.77 0.87 -22.37
CA LYS A 185 -9.36 0.51 -22.48
C LYS A 185 -8.58 1.64 -23.14
N TYR A 186 -7.46 1.96 -22.55
CA TYR A 186 -6.61 3.09 -22.92
C TYR A 186 -5.17 2.62 -23.06
N ILE A 187 -4.44 3.12 -24.05
CA ILE A 187 -3.01 2.84 -24.25
C ILE A 187 -2.27 4.17 -24.23
N VAL A 188 -1.27 4.27 -23.38
CA VAL A 188 -0.30 5.37 -23.33
C VAL A 188 1.05 4.82 -23.76
N GLY A 189 1.76 5.51 -24.61
CA GLY A 189 3.04 5.05 -25.15
C GLY A 189 2.89 3.79 -26.01
N ASN A 190 3.66 2.75 -25.72
CA ASN A 190 3.62 1.46 -26.41
C ASN A 190 2.76 0.41 -25.67
N GLY A 191 2.20 0.77 -24.50
CA GLY A 191 1.35 -0.11 -23.71
C GLY A 191 2.10 -1.28 -23.04
N LYS A 192 3.31 -1.06 -22.56
CA LYS A 192 4.17 -2.09 -22.00
C LYS A 192 3.72 -2.55 -20.61
N GLY A 193 3.33 -1.61 -19.74
CA GLY A 193 2.78 -1.91 -18.42
C GLY A 193 1.29 -2.25 -18.49
N GLU A 194 0.79 -2.97 -17.50
CA GLU A 194 -0.63 -3.31 -17.38
C GLU A 194 -1.24 -2.67 -16.13
N ILE A 195 -2.36 -1.97 -16.32
CA ILE A 195 -3.18 -1.40 -15.25
C ILE A 195 -4.59 -1.98 -15.36
N LEU A 196 -5.06 -2.59 -14.30
CA LEU A 196 -6.41 -3.10 -14.19
C LEU A 196 -7.09 -2.51 -12.96
N ILE A 197 -8.09 -1.64 -13.16
CA ILE A 197 -8.89 -1.06 -12.08
C ILE A 197 -10.31 -1.52 -12.22
N LYS A 198 -10.86 -2.04 -11.12
CA LYS A 198 -12.25 -2.50 -11.04
C LYS A 198 -12.89 -2.09 -9.73
N THR A 199 -14.06 -1.48 -9.81
CA THR A 199 -14.98 -1.38 -8.67
C THR A 199 -16.32 -1.99 -9.04
N ASN A 200 -17.11 -2.41 -8.07
CA ASN A 200 -18.48 -2.82 -8.35
C ASN A 200 -19.46 -1.65 -8.17
N ALA A 201 -19.25 -0.79 -7.15
CA ALA A 201 -20.03 0.42 -6.93
C ALA A 201 -19.10 1.55 -6.51
N GLY A 202 -19.07 2.61 -7.31
CA GLY A 202 -18.19 3.76 -7.18
C GLY A 202 -17.63 4.20 -8.52
N ASP A 203 -17.12 5.40 -8.55
CA ASP A 203 -16.53 6.02 -9.73
C ASP A 203 -15.03 5.66 -9.83
N ILE A 204 -14.49 5.75 -11.03
CA ILE A 204 -13.07 5.58 -11.29
C ILE A 204 -12.57 6.83 -12.01
N SER A 205 -11.65 7.53 -11.39
CA SER A 205 -10.92 8.66 -11.97
C SER A 205 -9.46 8.25 -12.23
N PHE A 206 -8.95 8.60 -13.39
CA PHE A 206 -7.58 8.28 -13.79
C PHE A 206 -6.91 9.49 -14.42
N GLN A 207 -5.77 9.91 -13.83
CA GLN A 207 -5.03 11.12 -14.20
C GLN A 207 -3.58 10.85 -14.59
#